data_3617f8855483725ab5351bad05035d21
#
_entry.id   3617f8855483725ab5351bad05035d21
#
_cell.length_a   1.000
_cell.length_b   1.000
_cell.length_c   1.000
_cell.angle_alpha   90.00
_cell.angle_beta   90.00
_cell.angle_gamma   90.00
#
_symmetry.space_group_name_H-M   'P 1'
#
loop_
_entity.id
_entity.type
_entity.pdbx_description
1 polymer ?
#
loop_
_entity_poly.entity_id
_entity_poly.type
_entity_poly.pdbx_seq_one_letter_code
_entity_poly.pdbx_strand_id
1 'polypeptide(L)'
;ASFAGSGTTAAGMGHLVVMDDSPAQLALTAYSGRLWAALAPELPRNVEHEACGTLWVAEDDEQLEAVRAKQSVYADSGVATEILSPAQLAEAEPHLRPGLAGALLVRGDAVIYPPNGARALLQRAIANGASVREGVRVNAIGAREVIAGNERISCDCVINAAGALVPELTPGIPIVPRKGHLVITDRYPGFCRHQLVELGYLTSAHTMTPESVAFNVQPRKTGQLLIGS
;
A
#
# COMPACT_ATOMS: atom_id res chain seq x y z
N ALA A 1 2.72 -12.86 14.96
CA ALA A 1 3.70 -12.93 13.87
C ALA A 1 4.93 -13.68 14.34
N SER A 2 5.55 -14.48 13.48
CA SER A 2 6.77 -15.23 13.83
C SER A 2 8.02 -14.33 13.82
N PHE A 3 8.01 -13.27 13.04
CA PHE A 3 9.06 -12.25 12.93
C PHE A 3 8.48 -10.94 12.37
N ALA A 4 9.23 -9.85 12.52
CA ALA A 4 8.82 -8.53 11.99
C ALA A 4 8.65 -8.56 10.47
N GLY A 5 7.53 -8.02 9.99
CA GLY A 5 7.19 -8.03 8.57
C GLY A 5 6.54 -9.31 8.05
N SER A 6 6.28 -10.30 8.90
CA SER A 6 5.51 -11.50 8.55
C SER A 6 3.99 -11.25 8.56
N GLY A 7 3.21 -12.28 8.27
CA GLY A 7 1.75 -12.20 8.26
C GLY A 7 1.23 -11.35 7.09
N THR A 8 0.25 -10.49 7.34
CA THR A 8 -0.39 -9.64 6.31
C THR A 8 0.61 -8.73 5.59
N THR A 9 1.64 -8.24 6.29
CA THR A 9 2.71 -7.43 5.69
C THR A 9 3.45 -8.21 4.59
N ALA A 10 3.79 -9.48 4.85
CA ALA A 10 4.48 -10.31 3.87
C ALA A 10 3.58 -10.74 2.69
N ALA A 11 2.27 -10.74 2.91
CA ALA A 11 1.29 -11.09 1.91
C ALA A 11 0.77 -9.90 1.09
N GLY A 12 1.20 -8.68 1.42
CA GLY A 12 0.82 -7.47 0.71
C GLY A 12 1.69 -7.19 -0.51
N MET A 13 1.15 -6.42 -1.46
CA MET A 13 1.88 -6.03 -2.68
C MET A 13 2.99 -5.01 -2.40
N GLY A 14 2.79 -4.11 -1.46
CA GLY A 14 3.80 -3.10 -1.11
C GLY A 14 3.58 -1.74 -1.74
N HIS A 15 2.34 -1.41 -1.96
CA HIS A 15 1.93 -0.12 -2.50
C HIS A 15 2.19 1.03 -1.51
N LEU A 16 2.87 2.05 -1.96
CA LEU A 16 3.01 3.36 -1.31
C LEU A 16 2.24 4.36 -2.15
N VAL A 17 0.93 4.33 -2.04
CA VAL A 17 0.02 5.09 -2.91
C VAL A 17 -0.87 6.04 -2.12
N VAL A 18 -1.24 7.13 -2.77
CA VAL A 18 -2.26 8.03 -2.24
C VAL A 18 -3.63 7.46 -2.58
N MET A 19 -4.49 7.35 -1.55
CA MET A 19 -5.85 6.83 -1.65
C MET A 19 -6.84 7.86 -1.14
N ASP A 20 -8.02 7.93 -1.74
CA ASP A 20 -9.03 8.98 -1.49
C ASP A 20 -10.43 8.44 -1.14
N ASP A 21 -10.51 7.21 -0.64
CA ASP A 21 -11.79 6.60 -0.21
C ASP A 21 -12.46 7.36 0.94
N SER A 22 -11.68 8.14 1.67
CA SER A 22 -12.17 9.09 2.67
C SER A 22 -11.16 10.23 2.85
N PRO A 23 -11.60 11.41 3.36
CA PRO A 23 -10.68 12.52 3.67
C PRO A 23 -9.56 12.13 4.65
N ALA A 24 -9.87 11.27 5.62
CA ALA A 24 -8.89 10.79 6.59
C ALA A 24 -7.82 9.90 5.94
N GLN A 25 -8.25 9.00 5.05
CA GLN A 25 -7.33 8.13 4.30
C GLN A 25 -6.46 8.95 3.35
N LEU A 26 -7.03 9.92 2.63
CA LEU A 26 -6.29 10.81 1.75
C LEU A 26 -5.20 11.58 2.52
N ALA A 27 -5.57 12.20 3.64
CA ALA A 27 -4.62 12.92 4.48
C ALA A 27 -3.50 12.01 5.00
N LEU A 28 -3.84 10.81 5.45
CA LEU A 28 -2.88 9.84 5.99
C LEU A 28 -1.94 9.31 4.91
N THR A 29 -2.49 8.90 3.75
CA THR A 29 -1.67 8.31 2.68
C THR A 29 -0.79 9.35 2.00
N ALA A 30 -1.28 10.57 1.78
CA ALA A 30 -0.47 11.67 1.27
C ALA A 30 0.66 12.05 2.25
N TYR A 31 0.39 12.09 3.55
CA TYR A 31 1.41 12.31 4.58
C TYR A 31 2.44 11.17 4.61
N SER A 32 1.98 9.92 4.59
CA SER A 32 2.85 8.74 4.55
C SER A 32 3.76 8.73 3.31
N GLY A 33 3.22 9.08 2.13
CA GLY A 33 4.00 9.18 0.89
C GLY A 33 5.17 10.17 1.02
N ARG A 34 4.94 11.35 1.62
CA ARG A 34 6.01 12.32 1.88
C ARG A 34 7.09 11.77 2.83
N LEU A 35 6.70 11.03 3.86
CA LEU A 35 7.67 10.41 4.78
C LEU A 35 8.49 9.33 4.09
N TRP A 36 7.88 8.49 3.27
CA TRP A 36 8.57 7.48 2.49
C TRP A 36 9.52 8.10 1.46
N ALA A 37 9.10 9.15 0.75
CA ALA A 37 9.96 9.88 -0.19
C ALA A 37 11.19 10.48 0.51
N ALA A 38 11.02 11.07 1.69
CA ALA A 38 12.12 11.58 2.49
C ALA A 38 13.06 10.48 3.00
N LEU A 39 12.52 9.30 3.30
CA LEU A 39 13.30 8.15 3.78
C LEU A 39 14.01 7.38 2.65
N ALA A 40 13.49 7.42 1.44
CA ALA A 40 13.93 6.61 0.30
C ALA A 40 15.46 6.61 0.06
N PRO A 41 16.19 7.76 0.15
CA PRO A 41 17.65 7.77 -0.04
C PRO A 41 18.44 6.95 0.99
N GLU A 42 17.87 6.73 2.18
CA GLU A 42 18.50 6.01 3.29
C GLU A 42 18.13 4.53 3.32
N LEU A 43 17.17 4.10 2.49
CA LEU A 43 16.68 2.72 2.51
C LEU A 43 17.73 1.74 1.94
N PRO A 44 17.92 0.58 2.56
CA PRO A 44 18.70 -0.49 1.99
C PRO A 44 18.15 -0.94 0.64
N ARG A 45 19.03 -1.32 -0.29
CA ARG A 45 18.63 -1.74 -1.66
C ARG A 45 17.63 -2.89 -1.70
N ASN A 46 17.68 -3.77 -0.71
CA ASN A 46 16.77 -4.92 -0.62
C ASN A 46 15.34 -4.56 -0.20
N VAL A 47 15.08 -3.30 0.19
CA VAL A 47 13.71 -2.78 0.37
C VAL A 47 13.00 -2.65 -0.98
N GLU A 48 13.76 -2.61 -2.07
CA GLU A 48 13.25 -2.49 -3.45
C GLU A 48 12.33 -1.27 -3.62
N HIS A 49 12.65 -0.16 -2.95
CA HIS A 49 11.88 1.08 -3.15
C HIS A 49 12.04 1.55 -4.60
N GLU A 50 10.90 1.71 -5.28
CA GLU A 50 10.82 2.15 -6.68
C GLU A 50 9.76 3.24 -6.79
N ALA A 51 10.18 4.46 -7.13
CA ALA A 51 9.26 5.58 -7.40
C ALA A 51 8.73 5.46 -8.84
N CYS A 52 7.96 4.42 -9.10
CA CYS A 52 7.44 4.12 -10.44
C CYS A 52 6.18 4.92 -10.79
N GLY A 53 5.52 5.55 -9.82
CA GLY A 53 4.22 6.17 -10.00
C GLY A 53 3.07 5.16 -10.12
N THR A 54 1.85 5.67 -9.99
CA THR A 54 0.61 4.89 -10.21
C THR A 54 -0.15 5.44 -11.40
N LEU A 55 -0.59 4.58 -12.28
CA LEU A 55 -1.55 4.87 -13.35
C LEU A 55 -2.92 4.30 -12.96
N TRP A 56 -3.87 5.19 -12.71
CA TRP A 56 -5.28 4.86 -12.58
C TRP A 56 -5.87 4.84 -13.98
N VAL A 57 -6.08 3.64 -14.53
CA VAL A 57 -6.44 3.45 -15.93
C VAL A 57 -7.95 3.55 -16.11
N ALA A 58 -8.37 4.40 -17.06
CA ALA A 58 -9.76 4.55 -17.49
C ALA A 58 -10.01 3.74 -18.77
N GLU A 59 -11.04 2.90 -18.75
CA GLU A 59 -11.41 2.08 -19.90
C GLU A 59 -12.21 2.86 -20.95
N ASP A 60 -13.04 3.80 -20.48
CA ASP A 60 -13.99 4.57 -21.29
C ASP A 60 -14.09 6.03 -20.83
N ASP A 61 -14.92 6.81 -21.51
CA ASP A 61 -15.09 8.24 -21.23
C ASP A 61 -15.77 8.49 -19.88
N GLU A 62 -16.64 7.61 -19.40
CA GLU A 62 -17.27 7.72 -18.08
C GLU A 62 -16.23 7.60 -16.96
N GLN A 63 -15.35 6.62 -17.07
CA GLN A 63 -14.22 6.47 -16.16
C GLN A 63 -13.22 7.63 -16.28
N LEU A 64 -13.04 8.20 -17.49
CA LEU A 64 -12.17 9.36 -17.66
C LEU A 64 -12.73 10.61 -16.95
N GLU A 65 -14.03 10.79 -16.86
CA GLU A 65 -14.62 11.84 -16.04
C GLU A 65 -14.39 11.59 -14.53
N ALA A 66 -14.45 10.34 -14.08
CA ALA A 66 -14.09 10.00 -12.71
C ALA A 66 -12.59 10.28 -12.42
N VAL A 67 -11.71 10.08 -13.40
CA VAL A 67 -10.29 10.47 -13.33
C VAL A 67 -10.14 11.98 -13.12
N ARG A 68 -10.93 12.81 -13.82
CA ARG A 68 -10.91 14.28 -13.66
C ARG A 68 -11.34 14.71 -12.25
N ALA A 69 -12.41 14.10 -11.75
CA ALA A 69 -12.88 14.34 -10.39
C ALA A 69 -11.80 13.97 -9.35
N LYS A 70 -11.18 12.81 -9.53
CA LYS A 70 -10.07 12.36 -8.66
C LYS A 70 -8.87 13.31 -8.72
N GLN A 71 -8.52 13.82 -9.89
CA GLN A 71 -7.46 14.81 -10.05
C GLN A 71 -7.71 16.07 -9.21
N SER A 72 -8.95 16.59 -9.21
CA SER A 72 -9.31 17.76 -8.42
C SER A 72 -9.13 17.50 -6.91
N VAL A 73 -9.59 16.37 -6.42
CA VAL A 73 -9.44 15.97 -5.01
C VAL A 73 -7.97 15.87 -4.60
N TYR A 74 -7.13 15.33 -5.48
CA TYR A 74 -5.69 15.20 -5.23
C TYR A 74 -4.98 16.57 -5.24
N ALA A 75 -5.36 17.45 -6.19
CA ALA A 75 -4.81 18.80 -6.27
C ALA A 75 -5.10 19.61 -5.00
N ASP A 76 -6.33 19.54 -4.47
CA ASP A 76 -6.73 20.19 -3.22
C ASP A 76 -5.91 19.70 -2.01
N SER A 77 -5.38 18.49 -2.08
CA SER A 77 -4.54 17.87 -1.05
C SER A 77 -3.04 18.01 -1.31
N GLY A 78 -2.66 18.78 -2.34
CA GLY A 78 -1.27 19.03 -2.72
C GLY A 78 -0.56 17.81 -3.34
N VAL A 79 -1.32 16.86 -3.87
CA VAL A 79 -0.79 15.68 -4.57
C VAL A 79 -0.69 15.98 -6.06
N ALA A 80 0.53 15.96 -6.60
CA ALA A 80 0.78 16.23 -8.02
C ALA A 80 0.33 15.06 -8.89
N THR A 81 -0.54 15.35 -9.87
CA THR A 81 -1.09 14.37 -10.81
C THR A 81 -1.12 14.92 -12.23
N GLU A 82 -1.19 14.00 -13.20
CA GLU A 82 -1.27 14.32 -14.64
C GLU A 82 -2.26 13.39 -15.30
N ILE A 83 -3.18 13.94 -16.11
CA ILE A 83 -4.07 13.12 -16.96
C ILE A 83 -3.34 12.80 -18.25
N LEU A 84 -3.19 11.52 -18.54
CA LEU A 84 -2.62 11.02 -19.78
C LEU A 84 -3.73 10.75 -20.79
N SER A 85 -3.55 11.27 -21.99
CA SER A 85 -4.37 10.89 -23.16
C SER A 85 -4.11 9.43 -23.57
N PRO A 86 -4.97 8.81 -24.40
CA PRO A 86 -4.74 7.46 -24.90
C PRO A 86 -3.37 7.24 -25.54
N ALA A 87 -2.88 8.23 -26.29
CA ALA A 87 -1.57 8.17 -26.94
C ALA A 87 -0.42 8.20 -25.91
N GLN A 88 -0.50 9.11 -24.94
CA GLN A 88 0.48 9.21 -23.84
C GLN A 88 0.48 7.95 -22.95
N LEU A 89 -0.70 7.38 -22.69
CA LEU A 89 -0.81 6.13 -21.93
C LEU A 89 -0.17 4.97 -22.69
N ALA A 90 -0.38 4.85 -24.00
CA ALA A 90 0.23 3.82 -24.83
C ALA A 90 1.77 3.97 -24.91
N GLU A 91 2.29 5.20 -24.86
CA GLU A 91 3.74 5.45 -24.79
C GLU A 91 4.31 5.11 -23.41
N ALA A 92 3.58 5.47 -22.34
CA ALA A 92 3.98 5.17 -20.97
C ALA A 92 4.00 3.67 -20.69
N GLU A 93 2.96 2.95 -21.13
CA GLU A 93 2.77 1.50 -20.94
C GLU A 93 2.41 0.79 -22.25
N PRO A 94 3.42 0.46 -23.08
CA PRO A 94 3.19 -0.09 -24.44
C PRO A 94 2.51 -1.46 -24.47
N HIS A 95 2.47 -2.17 -23.32
CA HIS A 95 1.88 -3.51 -23.24
C HIS A 95 0.42 -3.50 -22.76
N LEU A 96 -0.15 -2.30 -22.49
CA LEU A 96 -1.59 -2.20 -22.25
C LEU A 96 -2.36 -2.46 -23.53
N ARG A 97 -3.57 -3.00 -23.39
CA ARG A 97 -4.49 -3.19 -24.52
C ARG A 97 -4.81 -1.85 -25.18
N PRO A 98 -5.04 -1.82 -26.50
CA PRO A 98 -5.51 -0.62 -27.15
C PRO A 98 -6.96 -0.29 -26.77
N GLY A 99 -7.38 0.95 -27.02
CA GLY A 99 -8.76 1.40 -26.83
C GLY A 99 -9.10 1.86 -25.42
N LEU A 100 -8.10 2.10 -24.56
CA LEU A 100 -8.27 2.74 -23.26
C LEU A 100 -8.48 4.25 -23.44
N ALA A 101 -9.34 4.86 -22.61
CA ALA A 101 -9.66 6.28 -22.69
C ALA A 101 -8.56 7.21 -22.15
N GLY A 102 -7.71 6.70 -21.26
CA GLY A 102 -6.61 7.45 -20.65
C GLY A 102 -6.28 6.95 -19.26
N ALA A 103 -5.57 7.77 -18.49
CA ALA A 103 -5.23 7.44 -17.10
C ALA A 103 -4.92 8.71 -16.28
N LEU A 104 -4.99 8.59 -14.95
CA LEU A 104 -4.38 9.54 -14.00
C LEU A 104 -3.02 9.01 -13.56
N LEU A 105 -1.97 9.73 -13.83
CA LEU A 105 -0.64 9.45 -13.32
C LEU A 105 -0.41 10.19 -11.99
N VAL A 106 -0.11 9.43 -10.95
CA VAL A 106 0.34 9.94 -9.64
C VAL A 106 1.83 9.67 -9.52
N ARG A 107 2.66 10.66 -9.90
CA ARG A 107 4.12 10.49 -10.02
C ARG A 107 4.83 10.22 -8.68
N GLY A 108 4.26 10.71 -7.57
CA GLY A 108 4.84 10.56 -6.24
C GLY A 108 4.64 9.19 -5.60
N ASP A 109 3.84 8.35 -6.22
CA ASP A 109 3.59 7.00 -5.71
C ASP A 109 4.79 6.09 -5.97
N ALA A 110 4.92 5.09 -5.11
CA ALA A 110 6.03 4.15 -5.15
C ALA A 110 5.59 2.75 -4.75
N VAL A 111 6.49 1.81 -4.92
CA VAL A 111 6.35 0.44 -4.44
C VAL A 111 7.56 0.02 -3.63
N ILE A 112 7.37 -0.94 -2.72
CA ILE A 112 8.44 -1.55 -1.93
C ILE A 112 8.26 -3.06 -1.83
N TYR A 113 9.30 -3.75 -1.36
CA TYR A 113 9.14 -5.10 -0.83
C TYR A 113 8.80 -5.02 0.68
N PRO A 114 7.54 -5.25 1.08
CA PRO A 114 7.05 -4.91 2.42
C PRO A 114 7.80 -5.58 3.57
N PRO A 115 8.18 -6.87 3.50
CA PRO A 115 8.92 -7.51 4.59
C PRO A 115 10.25 -6.82 4.90
N ASN A 116 10.97 -6.41 3.87
CA ASN A 116 12.25 -5.72 4.04
C ASN A 116 12.06 -4.25 4.43
N GLY A 117 10.98 -3.61 3.97
CA GLY A 117 10.59 -2.28 4.44
C GLY A 117 10.31 -2.28 5.95
N ALA A 118 9.51 -3.21 6.43
CA ALA A 118 9.22 -3.36 7.86
C ALA A 118 10.49 -3.63 8.67
N ARG A 119 11.38 -4.50 8.17
CA ARG A 119 12.66 -4.80 8.84
C ARG A 119 13.58 -3.58 8.88
N ALA A 120 13.68 -2.81 7.81
CA ALA A 120 14.50 -1.59 7.76
C ALA A 120 14.00 -0.55 8.78
N LEU A 121 12.67 -0.34 8.87
CA LEU A 121 12.08 0.54 9.87
C LEU A 121 12.33 0.05 11.29
N LEU A 122 12.23 -1.26 11.53
CA LEU A 122 12.52 -1.84 12.84
C LEU A 122 13.97 -1.65 13.24
N GLN A 123 14.92 -1.89 12.34
CA GLN A 123 16.34 -1.67 12.59
C GLN A 123 16.65 -0.21 12.91
N ARG A 124 15.99 0.71 12.19
CA ARG A 124 16.11 2.15 12.47
C ARG A 124 15.53 2.50 13.85
N ALA A 125 14.41 1.92 14.24
CA ALA A 125 13.86 2.09 15.59
C ALA A 125 14.83 1.61 16.68
N ILE A 126 15.43 0.43 16.49
CA ILE A 126 16.43 -0.14 17.41
C ILE A 126 17.65 0.79 17.53
N ALA A 127 18.15 1.30 16.40
CA ALA A 127 19.26 2.24 16.38
C ALA A 127 18.95 3.55 17.14
N ASN A 128 17.66 3.91 17.23
CA ASN A 128 17.15 5.05 18.00
C ASN A 128 16.73 4.66 19.44
N GLY A 129 17.13 3.50 19.94
CA GLY A 129 16.92 3.10 21.33
C GLY A 129 15.66 2.29 21.60
N ALA A 130 14.90 1.88 20.58
CA ALA A 130 13.75 1.01 20.78
C ALA A 130 14.19 -0.42 21.18
N SER A 131 13.48 -1.02 22.12
CA SER A 131 13.64 -2.44 22.47
C SER A 131 12.61 -3.28 21.71
N VAL A 132 13.05 -4.39 21.13
CA VAL A 132 12.19 -5.30 20.36
C VAL A 132 12.20 -6.68 21.02
N ARG A 133 11.02 -7.26 21.17
CA ARG A 133 10.82 -8.60 21.73
C ARG A 133 10.03 -9.44 20.73
N GLU A 134 10.72 -10.24 19.96
CA GLU A 134 10.08 -11.20 19.04
C GLU A 134 9.70 -12.50 19.77
N GLY A 135 8.72 -13.20 19.22
CA GLY A 135 8.25 -14.46 19.81
C GLY A 135 7.45 -14.31 21.11
N VAL A 136 7.19 -13.09 21.56
CA VAL A 136 6.42 -12.83 22.78
C VAL A 136 4.98 -12.47 22.44
N ARG A 137 4.04 -13.24 22.95
CA ARG A 137 2.60 -12.96 22.76
C ARG A 137 2.13 -11.96 23.82
N VAL A 138 1.48 -10.91 23.35
CA VAL A 138 0.71 -10.01 24.22
C VAL A 138 -0.65 -10.66 24.48
N ASN A 139 -1.00 -10.78 25.75
CA ASN A 139 -2.23 -11.42 26.22
C ASN A 139 -3.32 -10.41 26.57
N ALA A 140 -2.92 -9.23 27.05
CA ALA A 140 -3.87 -8.16 27.37
C ALA A 140 -3.19 -6.77 27.30
N ILE A 141 -4.00 -5.75 27.08
CA ILE A 141 -3.61 -4.35 27.09
C ILE A 141 -4.48 -3.64 28.14
N GLY A 142 -3.84 -2.92 29.06
CA GLY A 142 -4.46 -1.98 29.99
C GLY A 142 -4.21 -0.54 29.55
N ALA A 143 -4.69 0.41 30.34
CA ALA A 143 -4.55 1.83 30.04
C ALA A 143 -3.06 2.29 29.98
N ARG A 144 -2.20 1.73 30.84
CA ARG A 144 -0.79 2.08 30.94
C ARG A 144 0.09 0.85 31.17
N GLU A 145 -0.32 -0.27 30.62
CA GLU A 145 0.41 -1.53 30.77
C GLU A 145 0.09 -2.51 29.65
N VAL A 146 1.03 -3.41 29.42
CA VAL A 146 0.87 -4.55 28.53
C VAL A 146 1.22 -5.82 29.29
N ILE A 147 0.40 -6.87 29.14
CA ILE A 147 0.68 -8.20 29.69
C ILE A 147 1.19 -9.10 28.58
N ALA A 148 2.43 -9.52 28.70
CA ALA A 148 3.12 -10.37 27.72
C ALA A 148 3.61 -11.66 28.39
N GLY A 149 2.94 -12.78 28.14
CA GLY A 149 3.12 -13.99 28.90
C GLY A 149 2.74 -13.79 30.37
N ASN A 150 3.72 -13.97 31.27
CA ASN A 150 3.56 -13.74 32.73
C ASN A 150 4.12 -12.38 33.17
N GLU A 151 4.62 -11.58 32.25
CA GLU A 151 5.24 -10.29 32.56
C GLU A 151 4.25 -9.13 32.38
N ARG A 152 4.29 -8.18 33.30
CA ARG A 152 3.57 -6.92 33.25
C ARG A 152 4.56 -5.81 32.92
N ILE A 153 4.35 -5.15 31.78
CA ILE A 153 5.18 -4.06 31.29
C ILE A 153 4.41 -2.75 31.46
N SER A 154 4.88 -1.86 32.31
CA SER A 154 4.30 -0.53 32.50
C SER A 154 4.76 0.42 31.41
N CYS A 155 3.88 1.31 30.95
CA CYS A 155 4.16 2.31 29.92
C CYS A 155 3.22 3.50 30.03
N ASP A 156 3.56 4.62 29.42
CA ASP A 156 2.72 5.81 29.39
C ASP A 156 1.61 5.73 28.34
N CYS A 157 1.87 5.01 27.24
CA CYS A 157 0.94 4.84 26.14
C CYS A 157 1.11 3.45 25.51
N VAL A 158 0.02 2.83 25.08
CA VAL A 158 0.01 1.58 24.32
C VAL A 158 -0.55 1.85 22.93
N ILE A 159 0.19 1.44 21.90
CA ILE A 159 -0.26 1.46 20.53
C ILE A 159 -0.53 0.02 20.08
N ASN A 160 -1.80 -0.32 19.86
CA ASN A 160 -2.17 -1.62 19.33
C ASN A 160 -2.05 -1.62 17.80
N ALA A 161 -0.97 -2.15 17.28
CA ALA A 161 -0.71 -2.31 15.85
C ALA A 161 -0.71 -3.80 15.43
N ALA A 162 -1.53 -4.63 16.06
CA ALA A 162 -1.58 -6.07 15.84
C ALA A 162 -2.30 -6.51 14.55
N GLY A 163 -2.67 -5.57 13.66
CA GLY A 163 -3.31 -5.87 12.38
C GLY A 163 -4.64 -6.61 12.56
N ALA A 164 -4.82 -7.72 11.88
CA ALA A 164 -6.06 -8.52 11.96
C ALA A 164 -6.34 -9.08 13.37
N LEU A 165 -5.35 -9.06 14.27
CA LEU A 165 -5.49 -9.53 15.66
C LEU A 165 -5.84 -8.38 16.64
N VAL A 166 -6.01 -7.15 16.17
CA VAL A 166 -6.39 -6.01 17.01
C VAL A 166 -7.65 -6.29 17.85
N PRO A 167 -8.72 -6.94 17.32
CA PRO A 167 -9.92 -7.23 18.11
C PRO A 167 -9.69 -8.13 19.31
N GLU A 168 -8.67 -8.99 19.29
CA GLU A 168 -8.33 -9.87 20.44
C GLU A 168 -7.86 -9.06 21.66
N LEU A 169 -7.18 -7.94 21.42
CA LEU A 169 -6.59 -7.10 22.45
C LEU A 169 -7.41 -5.84 22.74
N THR A 170 -8.18 -5.40 21.77
CA THR A 170 -9.05 -4.20 21.88
C THR A 170 -10.44 -4.54 21.35
N PRO A 171 -11.28 -5.17 22.17
CA PRO A 171 -12.65 -5.49 21.80
C PRO A 171 -13.45 -4.23 21.40
N GLY A 172 -14.32 -4.37 20.41
CA GLY A 172 -15.13 -3.28 19.88
C GLY A 172 -14.56 -2.59 18.64
N ILE A 173 -13.33 -2.93 18.20
CA ILE A 173 -12.82 -2.53 16.90
C ILE A 173 -13.12 -3.64 15.89
N PRO A 174 -14.06 -3.47 14.95
CA PRO A 174 -14.45 -4.52 14.02
C PRO A 174 -13.42 -4.61 12.88
N ILE A 175 -12.48 -5.55 12.99
CA ILE A 175 -11.57 -5.91 11.88
C ILE A 175 -11.91 -7.33 11.44
N VAL A 176 -12.37 -7.45 10.19
CA VAL A 176 -12.68 -8.73 9.57
C VAL A 176 -11.62 -9.05 8.52
N PRO A 177 -10.88 -10.15 8.65
CA PRO A 177 -9.92 -10.57 7.63
C PRO A 177 -10.61 -10.82 6.29
N ARG A 178 -10.08 -10.24 5.21
CA ARG A 178 -10.51 -10.52 3.83
C ARG A 178 -9.38 -11.27 3.12
N LYS A 179 -9.71 -12.34 2.42
CA LYS A 179 -8.76 -13.09 1.62
C LYS A 179 -8.58 -12.40 0.26
N GLY A 180 -7.36 -12.04 -0.08
CA GLY A 180 -6.95 -11.63 -1.42
C GLY A 180 -6.07 -12.70 -2.06
N HIS A 181 -5.86 -12.58 -3.37
CA HIS A 181 -4.96 -13.43 -4.14
C HIS A 181 -3.87 -12.58 -4.77
N LEU A 182 -2.64 -13.05 -4.68
CA LEU A 182 -1.50 -12.48 -5.38
C LEU A 182 -0.88 -13.53 -6.28
N VAL A 183 -0.64 -13.14 -7.53
CA VAL A 183 0.15 -13.91 -8.49
C VAL A 183 1.49 -13.21 -8.68
N ILE A 184 2.57 -13.97 -8.64
CA ILE A 184 3.91 -13.50 -8.94
C ILE A 184 4.34 -14.16 -10.24
N THR A 185 4.70 -13.34 -11.23
CA THR A 185 5.14 -13.86 -12.53
C THR A 185 6.62 -14.28 -12.51
N ASP A 186 7.08 -14.87 -13.59
CA ASP A 186 8.49 -14.91 -13.90
C ASP A 186 9.00 -13.50 -14.24
N ARG A 187 10.28 -13.35 -14.57
CA ARG A 187 10.93 -12.05 -14.77
C ARG A 187 10.72 -11.54 -16.17
N TYR A 188 10.10 -10.37 -16.28
CA TYR A 188 9.87 -9.62 -17.52
C TYR A 188 10.32 -8.16 -17.34
N PRO A 189 11.63 -7.88 -17.28
CA PRO A 189 12.14 -6.53 -17.02
C PRO A 189 11.61 -5.52 -18.03
N GLY A 190 11.05 -4.41 -17.54
CA GLY A 190 10.54 -3.33 -18.39
C GLY A 190 9.19 -3.61 -19.06
N PHE A 191 8.57 -4.76 -18.81
CA PHE A 191 7.24 -5.08 -19.36
C PHE A 191 6.14 -4.18 -18.78
N CYS A 192 6.23 -3.85 -17.50
CA CYS A 192 5.37 -2.87 -16.83
C CYS A 192 6.29 -1.86 -16.13
N ARG A 193 6.03 -0.58 -16.30
CA ARG A 193 6.88 0.51 -15.82
C ARG A 193 6.30 1.23 -14.62
N HIS A 194 4.97 1.28 -14.53
CA HIS A 194 4.21 1.92 -13.45
C HIS A 194 3.40 0.89 -12.70
N GLN A 195 2.99 1.24 -11.49
CA GLN A 195 1.91 0.52 -10.86
C GLN A 195 0.61 0.82 -11.63
N LEU A 196 -0.10 -0.22 -12.03
CA LEU A 196 -1.36 -0.11 -12.76
C LEU A 196 -2.51 -0.46 -11.83
N VAL A 197 -3.52 0.39 -11.80
CA VAL A 197 -4.75 0.15 -11.07
C VAL A 197 -5.92 0.47 -11.99
N GLU A 198 -6.83 -0.46 -12.13
CA GLU A 198 -8.08 -0.23 -12.85
C GLU A 198 -8.96 0.73 -12.04
N LEU A 199 -9.54 1.74 -12.69
CA LEU A 199 -10.36 2.72 -12.00
C LEU A 199 -11.66 2.10 -11.46
N GLY A 200 -12.19 1.08 -12.11
CA GLY A 200 -13.29 0.25 -11.63
C GLY A 200 -13.06 -0.38 -10.26
N TYR A 201 -11.80 -0.47 -9.81
CA TYR A 201 -11.45 -0.86 -8.46
C TYR A 201 -12.17 -0.02 -7.38
N LEU A 202 -12.29 1.27 -7.59
CA LEU A 202 -12.92 2.17 -6.60
C LEU A 202 -14.41 1.89 -6.42
N THR A 203 -15.10 1.46 -7.47
CA THR A 203 -16.53 1.10 -7.40
C THR A 203 -16.76 -0.34 -6.95
N SER A 204 -15.88 -1.26 -7.30
CA SER A 204 -16.03 -2.69 -7.01
C SER A 204 -15.41 -3.13 -5.68
N ALA A 205 -14.34 -2.49 -5.23
CA ALA A 205 -13.66 -2.85 -3.98
C ALA A 205 -14.50 -2.53 -2.73
N HIS A 206 -15.42 -1.57 -2.83
CA HIS A 206 -16.30 -1.15 -1.74
C HIS A 206 -17.70 -1.74 -1.80
N THR A 207 -18.11 -2.27 -2.95
CA THR A 207 -19.34 -3.07 -3.05
C THR A 207 -19.02 -4.50 -2.64
N MET A 208 -19.60 -4.94 -1.51
CA MET A 208 -19.46 -6.30 -0.97
C MET A 208 -20.15 -7.34 -1.88
N THR A 209 -19.85 -7.35 -3.17
CA THR A 209 -20.31 -8.42 -4.06
C THR A 209 -19.26 -9.54 -4.11
N PRO A 210 -19.67 -10.82 -4.09
CA PRO A 210 -18.73 -11.94 -4.14
C PRO A 210 -17.84 -11.98 -5.40
N GLU A 211 -18.18 -11.20 -6.42
CA GLU A 211 -17.60 -11.25 -7.77
C GLU A 211 -16.83 -9.99 -8.16
N SER A 212 -16.55 -9.06 -7.23
CA SER A 212 -15.79 -7.87 -7.58
C SER A 212 -14.30 -8.21 -7.68
N VAL A 213 -13.81 -8.28 -8.89
CA VAL A 213 -12.39 -8.43 -9.21
C VAL A 213 -11.83 -7.04 -9.50
N ALA A 214 -10.96 -6.57 -8.61
CA ALA A 214 -10.26 -5.33 -8.82
C ALA A 214 -8.83 -5.66 -9.25
N PHE A 215 -8.51 -5.31 -10.47
CA PHE A 215 -7.23 -5.63 -11.08
C PHE A 215 -6.19 -4.56 -10.75
N ASN A 216 -5.04 -5.02 -10.23
CA ASN A 216 -3.86 -4.17 -10.13
C ASN A 216 -2.60 -4.96 -10.47
N VAL A 217 -1.62 -4.28 -11.05
CA VAL A 217 -0.31 -4.82 -11.39
C VAL A 217 0.77 -3.93 -10.81
N GLN A 218 1.73 -4.53 -10.15
CA GLN A 218 2.89 -3.85 -9.60
C GLN A 218 4.17 -4.40 -10.22
N PRO A 219 5.02 -3.56 -10.85
CA PRO A 219 6.36 -3.96 -11.23
C PRO A 219 7.25 -4.11 -10.01
N ARG A 220 8.20 -5.04 -10.08
CA ARG A 220 9.28 -5.17 -9.10
C ARG A 220 10.62 -4.90 -9.75
N LYS A 221 11.54 -4.36 -8.98
CA LYS A 221 12.93 -4.11 -9.41
C LYS A 221 13.64 -5.38 -9.91
N THR A 222 13.21 -6.55 -9.48
CA THR A 222 13.67 -7.85 -9.93
C THR A 222 13.17 -8.25 -11.32
N GLY A 223 12.25 -7.46 -11.91
CA GLY A 223 11.59 -7.73 -13.18
C GLY A 223 10.35 -8.60 -13.09
N GLN A 224 10.01 -9.10 -11.91
CA GLN A 224 8.74 -9.80 -11.68
C GLN A 224 7.59 -8.81 -11.65
N LEU A 225 6.39 -9.28 -11.96
CA LEU A 225 5.15 -8.55 -11.74
C LEU A 225 4.39 -9.20 -10.60
N LEU A 226 3.81 -8.39 -9.74
CA LEU A 226 2.80 -8.80 -8.79
C LEU A 226 1.44 -8.42 -9.35
N ILE A 227 0.53 -9.38 -9.42
CA ILE A 227 -0.82 -9.18 -9.91
C ILE A 227 -1.75 -9.50 -8.77
N GLY A 228 -2.59 -8.55 -8.39
CA GLY A 228 -3.50 -8.66 -7.26
C GLY A 228 -4.95 -8.44 -7.64
N SER A 229 -5.84 -9.01 -6.83
CA SER A 229 -7.28 -8.82 -6.91
C SER A 229 -7.90 -8.95 -5.51
#